data_12dfb7f80ccad3285c7458acf5a5ba3f
#
_entry.id   12dfb7f80ccad3285c7458acf5a5ba3f
#
_cell.length_a   1.000
_cell.length_b   1.000
_cell.length_c   1.000
_cell.angle_alpha   90.00
_cell.angle_beta   90.00
_cell.angle_gamma   90.00
#
_symmetry.space_group_name_H-M   'P 1'
#
loop_
_entity.id
_entity.type
_entity.pdbx_description
1 polymer ?
#
loop_
_entity_poly.entity_id
_entity_poly.type
_entity_poly.pdbx_seq_one_letter_code
_entity_poly.pdbx_strand_id
1 'polypeptide(L)'
;MAHIAQKSDRLLVIKAFPKCIFGLPLMLLIILVIVSFKPSQTSGWQDYAIFTLVCLVFMFIQKQRITSFDKGLGIVTWRSVSVFGVKELEFKLNAIKSVEMVYGKGQYARGGAIYLHLGADRYALADSDICIGNRKRNIGITEEIVQWLYS
;
A
#
# COMPACT_ATOMS: atom_id res chain seq x y z
N MET A 1 3.48 2.84 -1.88
CA MET A 1 4.38 2.43 -3.00
C MET A 1 4.84 1.01 -2.79
N ALA A 2 4.66 0.15 -3.77
CA ALA A 2 5.23 -1.19 -3.74
C ALA A 2 6.70 -1.17 -4.20
N HIS A 3 7.52 -2.05 -3.64
CA HIS A 3 8.88 -2.31 -4.09
C HIS A 3 9.29 -3.73 -3.73
N ILE A 4 10.20 -4.28 -4.50
CA ILE A 4 10.84 -5.55 -4.18
C ILE A 4 11.91 -5.26 -3.13
N ALA A 5 11.72 -5.82 -1.94
CA ALA A 5 12.62 -5.60 -0.81
C ALA A 5 13.77 -6.61 -0.80
N GLN A 6 13.52 -7.82 -1.32
CA GLN A 6 14.50 -8.89 -1.44
C GLN A 6 14.14 -9.78 -2.63
N LYS A 7 15.14 -10.18 -3.41
CA LYS A 7 15.00 -11.11 -4.51
C LYS A 7 16.19 -12.06 -4.53
N SER A 8 15.88 -13.34 -4.47
CA SER A 8 16.81 -14.44 -4.69
C SER A 8 16.08 -15.54 -5.44
N ASP A 9 16.80 -16.59 -5.87
CA ASP A 9 16.19 -17.71 -6.60
C ASP A 9 15.12 -18.44 -5.78
N ARG A 10 15.22 -18.38 -4.44
CA ARG A 10 14.31 -19.05 -3.52
C ARG A 10 13.31 -18.15 -2.84
N LEU A 11 13.63 -16.87 -2.66
CA LEU A 11 12.83 -15.94 -1.86
C LEU A 11 12.61 -14.62 -2.59
N LEU A 12 11.34 -14.24 -2.73
CA LEU A 12 10.93 -12.93 -3.24
C LEU A 12 10.08 -12.22 -2.18
N VAL A 13 10.50 -11.04 -1.74
CA VAL A 13 9.77 -10.24 -0.74
C VAL A 13 9.35 -8.91 -1.34
N ILE A 14 8.05 -8.65 -1.30
CA ILE A 14 7.44 -7.42 -1.78
C ILE A 14 6.89 -6.66 -0.59
N LYS A 15 7.27 -5.38 -0.48
CA LYS A 15 6.74 -4.46 0.53
C LYS A 15 5.95 -3.37 -0.15
N ALA A 16 4.73 -3.13 0.32
CA ALA A 16 3.88 -2.05 -0.14
C ALA A 16 3.57 -1.08 1.00
N PHE A 17 4.00 0.17 0.82
CA PHE A 17 3.75 1.27 1.75
C PHE A 17 2.88 2.34 1.09
N PRO A 18 1.87 2.86 1.76
CA PRO A 18 1.03 3.94 1.26
C PRO A 18 1.71 5.31 1.42
N LYS A 19 2.90 5.51 0.81
CA LYS A 19 3.73 6.72 1.01
C LYS A 19 3.01 8.04 0.74
N CYS A 20 2.11 8.08 -0.24
CA CYS A 20 1.41 9.31 -0.61
C CYS A 20 0.37 9.75 0.40
N ILE A 21 -0.19 8.79 1.13
CA ILE A 21 -1.20 9.08 2.14
C ILE A 21 -0.53 9.63 3.41
N PHE A 22 0.75 9.29 3.69
CA PHE A 22 1.49 9.88 4.80
C PHE A 22 1.88 11.34 4.56
N GLY A 23 2.21 11.71 3.33
CA GLY A 23 2.62 13.08 3.02
C GLY A 23 1.50 14.09 3.20
N LEU A 24 0.26 13.70 2.92
CA LEU A 24 -0.88 14.60 2.96
C LEU A 24 -1.26 15.04 4.38
N PRO A 25 -1.46 14.13 5.36
CA PRO A 25 -1.72 14.55 6.74
C PRO A 25 -0.52 15.27 7.37
N LEU A 26 0.71 14.92 7.01
CA LEU A 26 1.89 15.62 7.51
C LEU A 26 1.95 17.05 6.97
N MET A 27 1.70 17.27 5.67
CA MET A 27 1.60 18.62 5.09
C MET A 27 0.48 19.43 5.73
N LEU A 28 -0.68 18.81 5.94
CA LEU A 28 -1.82 19.46 6.59
C LEU A 28 -1.48 19.83 8.03
N LEU A 29 -0.76 18.99 8.76
CA LEU A 29 -0.33 19.27 10.13
C LEU A 29 0.68 20.42 10.17
N ILE A 30 1.61 20.49 9.22
CA ILE A 30 2.56 21.62 9.08
C ILE A 30 1.82 22.91 8.77
N ILE A 31 0.85 22.88 7.84
CA ILE A 31 0.02 24.04 7.51
C ILE A 31 -0.75 24.52 8.73
N LEU A 32 -1.32 23.61 9.50
CA LEU A 32 -2.05 23.92 10.72
C LEU A 32 -1.16 24.60 11.75
N VAL A 33 0.06 24.11 11.95
CA VAL A 33 1.05 24.74 12.83
C VAL A 33 1.38 26.15 12.37
N ILE A 34 1.64 26.34 11.07
CA ILE A 34 1.97 27.66 10.49
C ILE A 34 0.80 28.65 10.66
N VAL A 35 -0.44 28.19 10.44
CA VAL A 35 -1.64 29.03 10.59
C VAL A 35 -1.90 29.38 12.04
N SER A 36 -1.61 28.47 12.98
CA SER A 36 -1.75 28.72 14.43
C SER A 36 -0.82 29.83 14.95
N PHE A 37 0.31 30.08 14.25
CA PHE A 37 1.21 31.18 14.58
C PHE A 37 0.76 32.54 13.99
N LYS A 38 -0.25 32.56 13.10
CA LYS A 38 -0.85 33.80 12.61
C LYS A 38 -2.17 34.06 13.36
N PRO A 39 -2.24 35.06 14.25
CA PRO A 39 -3.47 35.40 14.95
C PRO A 39 -4.45 36.08 13.98
N SER A 40 -5.15 35.30 13.18
CA SER A 40 -6.33 35.78 12.45
C SER A 40 -7.56 35.58 13.33
N GLN A 41 -8.27 36.64 13.59
CA GLN A 41 -9.32 36.81 14.62
C GLN A 41 -10.59 35.97 14.42
N THR A 42 -10.66 34.99 13.52
CA THR A 42 -11.95 34.39 13.14
C THR A 42 -12.05 32.87 13.20
N SER A 43 -10.97 32.12 13.33
CA SER A 43 -11.07 30.67 13.45
C SER A 43 -10.96 30.25 14.92
N GLY A 44 -12.06 29.63 15.43
CA GLY A 44 -12.08 29.10 16.80
C GLY A 44 -11.10 27.91 16.93
N TRP A 45 -10.49 27.77 18.10
CA TRP A 45 -9.61 26.64 18.44
C TRP A 45 -10.26 25.26 18.17
N GLN A 46 -11.58 25.19 18.12
CA GLN A 46 -12.38 24.01 17.82
C GLN A 46 -12.13 23.48 16.39
N ASP A 47 -12.00 24.38 15.42
CA ASP A 47 -11.75 23.99 14.01
C ASP A 47 -10.38 23.34 13.87
N TYR A 48 -9.38 23.84 14.59
CA TYR A 48 -8.03 23.25 14.62
C TYR A 48 -8.02 21.87 15.28
N ALA A 49 -8.78 21.70 16.36
CA ALA A 49 -8.88 20.42 17.06
C ALA A 49 -9.53 19.35 16.18
N ILE A 50 -10.63 19.68 15.50
CA ILE A 50 -11.32 18.77 14.58
C ILE A 50 -10.40 18.39 13.44
N PHE A 51 -9.72 19.35 12.83
CA PHE A 51 -8.82 19.09 11.71
C PHE A 51 -7.64 18.21 12.11
N THR A 52 -7.04 18.47 13.27
CA THR A 52 -5.96 17.63 13.82
C THR A 52 -6.44 16.21 14.07
N LEU A 53 -7.64 16.04 14.63
CA LEU A 53 -8.25 14.73 14.86
C LEU A 53 -8.45 13.97 13.54
N VAL A 54 -8.97 14.63 12.52
CA VAL A 54 -9.15 14.03 11.18
C VAL A 54 -7.82 13.58 10.59
N CYS A 55 -6.77 14.40 10.67
CA CYS A 55 -5.43 14.04 10.21
C CYS A 55 -4.87 12.81 10.95
N LEU A 56 -5.03 12.76 12.28
CA LEU A 56 -4.63 11.62 13.09
C LEU A 56 -5.38 10.35 12.67
N VAL A 57 -6.70 10.42 12.50
CA VAL A 57 -7.51 9.28 12.05
C VAL A 57 -7.01 8.77 10.70
N PHE A 58 -6.70 9.65 9.74
CA PHE A 58 -6.13 9.26 8.45
C PHE A 58 -4.77 8.57 8.58
N MET A 59 -3.92 9.00 9.51
CA MET A 59 -2.64 8.33 9.78
C MET A 59 -2.84 6.92 10.35
N PHE A 60 -3.86 6.71 11.18
CA PHE A 60 -4.14 5.42 11.81
C PHE A 60 -4.78 4.38 10.87
N ILE A 61 -5.49 4.80 9.83
CA ILE A 61 -6.17 3.87 8.88
C ILE A 61 -5.18 3.17 7.93
N GLN A 62 -3.92 3.58 7.93
CA GLN A 62 -2.94 3.09 6.96
C GLN A 62 -2.51 1.65 7.21
N LYS A 63 -2.44 0.88 6.13
CA LYS A 63 -2.02 -0.52 6.16
C LYS A 63 -0.73 -0.71 5.36
N GLN A 64 0.26 -1.29 6.00
CA GLN A 64 1.45 -1.78 5.34
C GLN A 64 1.20 -3.23 4.92
N ARG A 65 1.58 -3.59 3.68
CA ARG A 65 1.52 -4.97 3.22
C ARG A 65 2.90 -5.49 2.89
N ILE A 66 3.14 -6.71 3.33
CA ILE A 66 4.36 -7.44 3.08
C ILE A 66 3.94 -8.80 2.55
N THR A 67 4.44 -9.17 1.38
CA THR A 67 4.20 -10.49 0.79
C THR A 67 5.53 -11.14 0.51
N SER A 68 5.75 -12.31 1.06
CA SER A 68 6.92 -13.13 0.82
C SER A 68 6.54 -14.42 0.11
N PHE A 69 7.23 -14.72 -0.97
CA PHE A 69 7.11 -15.94 -1.75
C PHE A 69 8.36 -16.77 -1.52
N ASP A 70 8.21 -17.97 -0.99
CA ASP A 70 9.31 -18.89 -0.70
C ASP A 70 9.17 -20.16 -1.53
N LYS A 71 10.03 -20.33 -2.55
CA LYS A 71 10.08 -21.54 -3.38
C LYS A 71 10.63 -22.76 -2.60
N GLY A 72 11.52 -22.52 -1.64
CA GLY A 72 12.12 -23.59 -0.86
C GLY A 72 11.11 -24.28 0.05
N LEU A 73 10.22 -23.49 0.63
CA LEU A 73 9.13 -24.00 1.48
C LEU A 73 7.84 -24.24 0.69
N GLY A 74 7.72 -23.73 -0.53
CA GLY A 74 6.51 -23.82 -1.36
C GLY A 74 5.33 -23.03 -0.80
N ILE A 75 5.60 -21.96 -0.05
CA ILE A 75 4.59 -21.13 0.62
C ILE A 75 4.65 -19.66 0.20
N VAL A 76 3.51 -19.00 0.33
CA VAL A 76 3.37 -17.54 0.22
C VAL A 76 2.80 -17.02 1.53
N THR A 77 3.51 -16.12 2.17
CA THR A 77 3.04 -15.44 3.38
C THR A 77 2.60 -14.03 3.02
N TRP A 78 1.32 -13.74 3.20
CA TRP A 78 0.74 -12.41 3.04
C TRP A 78 0.48 -11.79 4.41
N ARG A 79 1.08 -10.64 4.68
CA ARG A 79 0.99 -9.95 5.95
C ARG A 79 0.52 -8.53 5.75
N SER A 80 -0.56 -8.15 6.44
CA SER A 80 -1.08 -6.80 6.50
C SER A 80 -0.94 -6.25 7.91
N VAL A 81 -0.14 -5.22 8.06
CA VAL A 81 0.11 -4.56 9.34
C VAL A 81 -0.65 -3.24 9.36
N SER A 82 -1.46 -3.04 10.38
CA SER A 82 -2.16 -1.79 10.67
C SER A 82 -2.00 -1.46 12.14
N VAL A 83 -2.40 -0.26 12.56
CA VAL A 83 -2.40 0.13 13.98
C VAL A 83 -3.38 -0.75 14.79
N PHE A 84 -4.41 -1.29 14.14
CA PHE A 84 -5.40 -2.17 14.79
C PHE A 84 -4.95 -3.63 14.90
N GLY A 85 -3.77 -3.98 14.39
CA GLY A 85 -3.21 -5.32 14.48
C GLY A 85 -2.56 -5.81 13.19
N VAL A 86 -2.09 -7.04 13.27
CA VAL A 86 -1.43 -7.76 12.18
C VAL A 86 -2.34 -8.88 11.73
N LYS A 87 -2.64 -8.91 10.43
CA LYS A 87 -3.30 -10.03 9.77
C LYS A 87 -2.25 -10.74 8.93
N GLU A 88 -2.04 -12.01 9.20
CA GLU A 88 -1.12 -12.86 8.46
C GLU A 88 -1.85 -14.09 7.92
N LEU A 89 -1.57 -14.43 6.67
CA LEU A 89 -2.17 -15.56 5.98
C LEU A 89 -1.07 -16.28 5.21
N GLU A 90 -1.08 -17.59 5.28
CA GLU A 90 -0.17 -18.45 4.55
C GLU A 90 -0.94 -19.27 3.51
N PHE A 91 -0.36 -19.38 2.32
CA PHE A 91 -0.91 -20.12 1.20
C PHE A 91 0.17 -20.98 0.58
N LYS A 92 -0.23 -22.06 -0.05
CA LYS A 92 0.68 -22.85 -0.89
C LYS A 92 1.01 -22.08 -2.17
N LEU A 93 2.26 -22.08 -2.57
CA LEU A 93 2.73 -21.39 -3.77
C LEU A 93 1.99 -21.89 -5.03
N ASN A 94 1.70 -23.18 -5.09
CA ASN A 94 0.95 -23.81 -6.18
C ASN A 94 -0.55 -23.45 -6.23
N ALA A 95 -1.08 -22.83 -5.17
CA ALA A 95 -2.46 -22.33 -5.17
C ALA A 95 -2.61 -21.01 -5.91
N ILE A 96 -1.51 -20.36 -6.27
CA ILE A 96 -1.52 -19.12 -7.05
C ILE A 96 -1.97 -19.46 -8.47
N LYS A 97 -3.08 -18.86 -8.88
CA LYS A 97 -3.58 -18.96 -10.25
C LYS A 97 -3.00 -17.90 -11.16
N SER A 98 -2.93 -16.68 -10.67
CA SER A 98 -2.39 -15.55 -11.43
C SER A 98 -2.02 -14.38 -10.52
N VAL A 99 -1.14 -13.55 -11.03
CA VAL A 99 -0.86 -12.21 -10.50
C VAL A 99 -1.37 -11.20 -11.52
N GLU A 100 -2.30 -10.37 -11.13
CA GLU A 100 -2.98 -9.45 -12.02
C GLU A 100 -2.79 -8.01 -11.56
N MET A 101 -2.61 -7.11 -12.52
CA MET A 101 -2.66 -5.69 -12.27
C MET A 101 -3.99 -5.12 -12.72
N VAL A 102 -4.78 -4.64 -11.76
CA VAL A 102 -6.08 -4.05 -12.02
C VAL A 102 -5.96 -2.54 -12.07
N TYR A 103 -6.39 -1.95 -13.16
CA TYR A 103 -6.42 -0.50 -13.35
C TYR A 103 -7.73 0.09 -12.82
N GLY A 104 -7.66 1.24 -12.17
CA GLY A 104 -8.85 2.00 -11.82
C GLY A 104 -9.59 2.47 -13.07
N LYS A 105 -10.92 2.59 -12.99
CA LYS A 105 -11.77 3.15 -14.07
C LYS A 105 -11.87 4.67 -13.91
N GLY A 106 -11.87 5.42 -15.03
CA GLY A 106 -12.11 6.86 -15.08
C GLY A 106 -10.86 7.75 -14.99
N GLN A 107 -11.06 9.02 -14.67
CA GLN A 107 -9.98 10.03 -14.60
C GLN A 107 -8.89 9.71 -13.58
N TYR A 108 -9.19 8.87 -12.58
CA TYR A 108 -8.27 8.41 -11.54
C TYR A 108 -7.55 7.10 -11.89
N ALA A 109 -7.68 6.61 -13.13
CA ALA A 109 -7.06 5.37 -13.64
C ALA A 109 -5.52 5.41 -13.75
N ARG A 110 -4.86 6.36 -13.10
CA ARG A 110 -3.40 6.55 -13.15
C ARG A 110 -2.62 5.58 -12.27
N GLY A 111 -3.28 4.92 -11.30
CA GLY A 111 -2.70 3.88 -10.45
C GLY A 111 -3.23 2.50 -10.84
N GLY A 112 -2.42 1.47 -10.64
CA GLY A 112 -2.83 0.08 -10.73
C GLY A 112 -2.60 -0.61 -9.40
N ALA A 113 -3.55 -1.43 -8.96
CA ALA A 113 -3.39 -2.32 -7.82
C ALA A 113 -2.91 -3.68 -8.29
N ILE A 114 -1.97 -4.28 -7.56
CA ILE A 114 -1.48 -5.64 -7.86
C ILE A 114 -2.26 -6.61 -6.98
N TYR A 115 -2.88 -7.60 -7.58
CA TYR A 115 -3.63 -8.64 -6.90
C TYR A 115 -3.03 -10.02 -7.15
N LEU A 116 -3.04 -10.83 -6.11
CA LEU A 116 -2.76 -12.25 -6.14
C LEU A 116 -4.09 -13.00 -6.15
N HIS A 117 -4.30 -13.85 -7.15
CA HIS A 117 -5.47 -14.70 -7.24
C HIS A 117 -5.17 -16.10 -6.70
N LEU A 118 -5.94 -16.50 -5.69
CA LEU A 118 -5.86 -17.81 -5.03
C LEU A 118 -7.24 -18.48 -5.11
N GLY A 119 -7.44 -19.29 -6.12
CA GLY A 119 -8.76 -19.88 -6.34
C GLY A 119 -9.81 -18.83 -6.69
N ALA A 120 -10.83 -18.66 -5.83
CA ALA A 120 -11.87 -17.64 -5.93
C ALA A 120 -11.50 -16.34 -5.19
N ASP A 121 -10.53 -16.39 -4.30
CA ASP A 121 -10.13 -15.26 -3.47
C ASP A 121 -9.08 -14.38 -4.14
N ARG A 122 -9.11 -13.10 -3.77
CA ARG A 122 -8.23 -12.07 -4.28
C ARG A 122 -7.54 -11.32 -3.13
N TYR A 123 -6.22 -11.30 -3.14
CA TYR A 123 -5.42 -10.61 -2.13
C TYR A 123 -4.63 -9.47 -2.76
N ALA A 124 -4.81 -8.25 -2.25
CA ALA A 124 -4.05 -7.12 -2.76
C ALA A 124 -2.60 -7.17 -2.25
N LEU A 125 -1.64 -7.24 -3.16
CA LEU A 125 -0.21 -7.11 -2.87
C LEU A 125 0.17 -5.64 -2.72
N ALA A 126 -0.39 -4.80 -3.59
CA ALA A 126 -0.24 -3.36 -3.53
C ALA A 126 -1.56 -2.69 -3.89
N ASP A 127 -1.94 -1.67 -3.12
CA ASP A 127 -3.10 -0.85 -3.47
C ASP A 127 -2.78 0.08 -4.65
N SER A 128 -3.85 0.49 -5.35
CA SER A 128 -3.77 1.58 -6.30
C SER A 128 -3.45 2.86 -5.54
N ASP A 129 -2.17 3.21 -5.47
CA ASP A 129 -1.79 4.53 -4.97
C ASP A 129 -2.36 5.59 -5.92
N ILE A 130 -3.06 6.57 -5.37
CA ILE A 130 -3.56 7.76 -6.08
C ILE A 130 -2.40 8.56 -6.69
N CYS A 131 -1.16 8.23 -6.33
CA CYS A 131 0.03 8.94 -6.75
C CYS A 131 0.39 8.71 -8.20
N ILE A 132 0.46 9.83 -8.90
CA ILE A 132 0.92 9.96 -10.28
C ILE A 132 2.33 9.35 -10.41
N GLY A 133 2.50 8.36 -11.30
CA GLY A 133 3.81 7.77 -11.61
C GLY A 133 4.01 6.30 -11.24
N ASN A 134 3.12 5.70 -10.46
CA ASN A 134 3.30 4.31 -10.02
C ASN A 134 2.93 3.24 -11.07
N ARG A 135 2.27 3.61 -12.17
CA ARG A 135 1.82 2.63 -13.18
C ARG A 135 2.97 1.84 -13.78
N LYS A 136 4.00 2.49 -14.32
CA LYS A 136 5.17 1.82 -14.92
C LYS A 136 5.88 0.93 -13.91
N ARG A 137 6.00 1.40 -12.68
CA ARG A 137 6.63 0.65 -11.60
C ARG A 137 5.83 -0.58 -11.20
N ASN A 138 4.51 -0.48 -11.07
CA ASN A 138 3.66 -1.62 -10.70
C ASN A 138 3.61 -2.65 -11.84
N ILE A 139 3.64 -2.23 -13.11
CA ILE A 139 3.80 -3.12 -14.26
C ILE A 139 5.12 -3.90 -14.10
N GLY A 140 6.25 -3.21 -13.94
CA GLY A 140 7.55 -3.86 -13.79
C GLY A 140 7.60 -4.84 -12.61
N ILE A 141 7.01 -4.48 -11.48
CA ILE A 141 6.91 -5.38 -10.30
C ILE A 141 6.06 -6.61 -10.66
N THR A 142 4.92 -6.43 -11.33
CA THR A 142 4.04 -7.55 -11.71
C THR A 142 4.75 -8.50 -12.66
N GLU A 143 5.41 -7.98 -13.69
CA GLU A 143 6.21 -8.76 -14.63
C GLU A 143 7.33 -9.53 -13.93
N GLU A 144 8.02 -8.89 -12.99
CA GLU A 144 9.10 -9.49 -12.23
C GLU A 144 8.60 -10.59 -11.28
N ILE A 145 7.42 -10.44 -10.67
CA ILE A 145 6.78 -11.50 -9.88
C ILE A 145 6.45 -12.69 -10.77
N VAL A 146 5.81 -12.44 -11.90
CA VAL A 146 5.41 -13.49 -12.86
C VAL A 146 6.66 -14.23 -13.37
N GLN A 147 7.66 -13.50 -13.80
CA GLN A 147 8.92 -14.10 -14.25
C GLN A 147 9.57 -14.97 -13.16
N TRP A 148 9.60 -14.47 -11.92
CA TRP A 148 10.17 -15.20 -10.79
C TRP A 148 9.35 -16.46 -10.43
N LEU A 149 8.01 -16.39 -10.50
CA LEU A 149 7.15 -17.53 -10.18
C LEU A 149 7.35 -18.69 -11.18
N TYR A 150 7.57 -18.39 -12.46
CA TYR A 150 7.65 -19.38 -13.53
C TYR A 150 9.09 -19.72 -13.97
N SER A 151 10.10 -19.09 -13.36
CA SER A 151 11.51 -19.51 -13.50
C SER A 151 11.83 -20.67 -12.57
#